data_13dedd15475c1c5ebb53032d5af398b7
#
_entry.id   13dedd15475c1c5ebb53032d5af398b7
#
_cell.length_a   1.000
_cell.length_b   1.000
_cell.length_c   1.000
_cell.angle_alpha   90.00
_cell.angle_beta   90.00
_cell.angle_gamma   90.00
#
_symmetry.space_group_name_H-M   'P 1'
#
loop_
_entity.id
_entity.type
_entity.pdbx_description
1 polymer ?
#
loop_
_entity_poly.entity_id
_entity_poly.type
_entity_poly.pdbx_seq_one_letter_code
_entity_poly.pdbx_strand_id
1 'polypeptide(L)'
;GGGDYSPDDVSRAVREGYLKTDADFLALGMKDGACMVTVVVTPTHIIASNAGDSRAILATEDGVVELTSDHKPGREDEQARIEALGGFVLELDVARVMGHLAVSRALGDADLKRFVIADPETTA
;
A
#
# COMPACT_ATOMS: atom_id res chain seq x y z
N GLY A 1 -23.44 -6.86 20.69
CA GLY A 1 -22.56 -7.58 20.58
C GLY A 1 -22.05 -8.07 19.27
N GLY A 2 -21.04 -8.73 19.24
CA GLY A 2 -20.43 -9.52 18.23
C GLY A 2 -20.78 -9.15 16.79
N GLY A 3 -20.99 -7.91 16.53
CA GLY A 3 -21.49 -7.47 15.27
C GLY A 3 -20.59 -7.86 14.11
N ASP A 4 -21.22 -8.26 13.04
CA ASP A 4 -20.52 -8.41 11.80
C ASP A 4 -20.10 -7.01 11.35
N TYR A 5 -18.79 -6.82 11.17
CA TYR A 5 -18.30 -5.57 10.62
C TYR A 5 -18.49 -5.60 9.10
N SER A 6 -19.00 -4.52 8.54
CA SER A 6 -19.08 -4.39 7.09
C SER A 6 -17.68 -4.32 6.49
N PRO A 7 -17.50 -4.71 5.21
CA PRO A 7 -16.23 -4.52 4.54
C PRO A 7 -15.72 -3.07 4.61
N ASP A 8 -16.61 -2.09 4.55
CA ASP A 8 -16.24 -0.68 4.65
C ASP A 8 -15.70 -0.31 6.03
N ASP A 9 -16.28 -0.86 7.11
CA ASP A 9 -15.78 -0.65 8.47
C ASP A 9 -14.39 -1.23 8.64
N VAL A 10 -14.17 -2.44 8.13
CA VAL A 10 -12.88 -3.12 8.19
C VAL A 10 -11.85 -2.34 7.37
N SER A 11 -12.19 -1.92 6.16
CA SER A 11 -11.31 -1.15 5.28
C SER A 11 -10.88 0.15 5.93
N ARG A 12 -11.81 0.84 6.59
CA ARG A 12 -11.52 2.10 7.30
C ARG A 12 -10.57 1.86 8.48
N ALA A 13 -10.82 0.82 9.27
CA ALA A 13 -9.98 0.49 10.42
C ALA A 13 -8.56 0.11 9.98
N VAL A 14 -8.44 -0.66 8.91
CA VAL A 14 -7.14 -1.04 8.35
C VAL A 14 -6.38 0.20 7.84
N ARG A 15 -7.07 1.08 7.11
CA ARG A 15 -6.45 2.32 6.62
C ARG A 15 -5.93 3.17 7.76
N GLU A 16 -6.73 3.37 8.81
CA GLU A 16 -6.32 4.10 10.01
C GLU A 16 -5.10 3.44 10.66
N GLY A 17 -5.06 2.12 10.71
CA GLY A 17 -3.93 1.37 11.23
C GLY A 17 -2.64 1.59 10.44
N TYR A 18 -2.72 1.55 9.11
CA TYR A 18 -1.57 1.82 8.24
C TYR A 18 -1.04 3.24 8.45
N LEU A 19 -1.93 4.23 8.44
CA LEU A 19 -1.54 5.63 8.58
C LEU A 19 -0.98 5.93 9.96
N LYS A 20 -1.56 5.34 11.02
CA LYS A 20 -1.06 5.50 12.38
C LYS A 20 0.31 4.85 12.57
N THR A 21 0.47 3.63 12.06
CA THR A 21 1.75 2.92 12.14
C THR A 21 2.85 3.71 11.41
N ASP A 22 2.54 4.25 10.25
CA ASP A 22 3.45 5.10 9.48
C ASP A 22 3.84 6.35 10.28
N ALA A 23 2.85 7.06 10.84
CA ALA A 23 3.09 8.26 11.64
C ALA A 23 3.94 7.97 12.87
N ASP A 24 3.66 6.88 13.59
CA ASP A 24 4.41 6.47 14.77
C ASP A 24 5.86 6.12 14.42
N PHE A 25 6.06 5.43 13.30
CA PHE A 25 7.41 5.10 12.81
C PHE A 25 8.19 6.34 12.40
N LEU A 26 7.55 7.24 11.65
CA LEU A 26 8.17 8.50 11.22
C LEU A 26 8.60 9.36 12.42
N ALA A 27 7.82 9.32 13.50
CA ALA A 27 8.12 10.07 14.73
C ALA A 27 9.40 9.59 15.42
N LEU A 28 9.88 8.37 15.12
CA LEU A 28 11.14 7.85 15.66
C LEU A 28 12.37 8.47 14.97
N GLY A 29 12.18 9.21 13.88
CA GLY A 29 13.27 9.83 13.14
C GLY A 29 14.10 8.89 12.29
N MET A 30 13.66 7.66 12.11
CA MET A 30 14.32 6.67 11.26
C MET A 30 13.97 6.89 9.79
N LYS A 31 14.87 6.49 8.90
CA LYS A 31 14.71 6.67 7.45
C LYS A 31 14.35 5.40 6.71
N ASP A 32 14.27 4.29 7.42
CA ASP A 32 13.90 3.00 6.86
C ASP A 32 12.43 2.98 6.44
N GLY A 33 12.07 2.02 5.63
CA GLY A 33 10.70 1.82 5.19
C GLY A 33 10.38 0.36 4.99
N ALA A 34 9.09 0.07 4.87
CA ALA A 34 8.60 -1.29 4.63
C ALA A 34 7.31 -1.26 3.83
N CYS A 35 7.17 -2.20 2.91
CA CYS A 35 5.88 -2.49 2.29
C CYS A 35 5.01 -3.25 3.29
N MET A 36 3.71 -3.10 3.17
CA MET A 36 2.76 -3.79 4.05
C MET A 36 1.60 -4.34 3.23
N VAL A 37 1.29 -5.60 3.46
CA VAL A 37 0.09 -6.25 2.93
C VAL A 37 -0.62 -6.96 4.06
N THR A 38 -1.94 -6.81 4.13
CA THR A 38 -2.76 -7.44 5.17
C THR A 38 -3.99 -8.06 4.55
N VAL A 39 -4.45 -9.16 5.15
CA VAL A 39 -5.68 -9.81 4.75
C VAL A 39 -6.53 -10.04 6.00
N VAL A 40 -7.77 -9.56 5.95
CA VAL A 40 -8.75 -9.80 7.00
C VAL A 40 -9.81 -10.73 6.44
N VAL A 41 -10.06 -11.83 7.13
CA VAL A 41 -11.08 -12.81 6.74
C VAL A 41 -12.26 -12.71 7.70
N THR A 42 -13.42 -12.38 7.17
CA THR A 42 -14.68 -12.38 7.92
C THR A 42 -15.53 -13.56 7.47
N PRO A 43 -16.67 -13.84 8.11
CA PRO A 43 -17.55 -14.90 7.64
C PRO A 43 -18.06 -14.73 6.21
N THR A 44 -18.07 -13.50 5.69
CA THR A 44 -18.65 -13.18 4.39
C THR A 44 -17.68 -12.61 3.37
N HIS A 45 -16.49 -12.13 3.80
CA HIS A 45 -15.56 -11.42 2.92
C HIS A 45 -14.10 -11.74 3.23
N ILE A 46 -13.28 -11.60 2.20
CA ILE A 46 -11.83 -11.53 2.30
C ILE A 46 -11.44 -10.12 1.90
N ILE A 47 -10.82 -9.38 2.81
CA ILE A 47 -10.48 -7.96 2.61
C ILE A 47 -8.97 -7.84 2.59
N ALA A 48 -8.41 -7.53 1.43
CA ALA A 48 -6.97 -7.39 1.24
C ALA A 48 -6.59 -5.92 1.11
N SER A 49 -5.57 -5.48 1.84
CA SER A 49 -5.05 -4.12 1.79
C SER A 49 -3.55 -4.16 1.55
N ASN A 50 -3.05 -3.18 0.81
CA ASN A 50 -1.66 -3.15 0.39
C ASN A 50 -1.13 -1.73 0.27
N ALA A 51 0.10 -1.52 0.73
CA ALA A 51 0.89 -0.32 0.49
C ALA A 51 2.30 -0.77 0.11
N GLY A 52 2.60 -0.83 -1.18
CA GLY A 52 3.87 -1.26 -1.71
C GLY A 52 3.75 -2.40 -2.72
N ASP A 53 4.81 -3.18 -2.87
CA ASP A 53 4.89 -4.26 -3.83
C ASP A 53 4.89 -5.67 -3.21
N SER A 54 4.50 -5.78 -1.96
CA SER A 54 4.09 -7.06 -1.38
C SER A 54 2.72 -7.42 -1.95
N ARG A 55 2.40 -8.70 -1.99
CA ARG A 55 1.24 -9.16 -2.77
C ARG A 55 0.45 -10.22 -2.01
N ALA A 56 -0.87 -10.16 -2.13
CA ALA A 56 -1.78 -11.19 -1.65
C ALA A 56 -2.50 -11.85 -2.82
N ILE A 57 -2.55 -13.16 -2.82
CA ILE A 57 -3.28 -13.94 -3.81
C ILE A 57 -4.20 -14.93 -3.12
N LEU A 58 -5.27 -15.33 -3.81
CA LEU A 58 -6.20 -16.36 -3.37
C LEU A 58 -6.11 -17.55 -4.31
N ALA A 59 -5.73 -18.71 -3.78
CA ALA A 59 -5.74 -19.94 -4.54
C ALA A 59 -7.13 -20.59 -4.45
N THR A 60 -7.72 -20.88 -5.59
CA THR A 60 -9.01 -21.56 -5.70
C THR A 60 -8.87 -22.79 -6.58
N GLU A 61 -9.90 -23.63 -6.63
CA GLU A 61 -9.93 -24.79 -7.52
C GLU A 61 -9.80 -24.38 -9.00
N ASP A 62 -10.29 -23.18 -9.33
CA ASP A 62 -10.27 -22.67 -10.71
C ASP A 62 -9.00 -21.90 -11.05
N GLY A 63 -8.07 -21.75 -10.10
CA GLY A 63 -6.82 -21.04 -10.31
C GLY A 63 -6.49 -20.04 -9.23
N VAL A 64 -5.69 -19.05 -9.57
CA VAL A 64 -5.20 -18.03 -8.65
C VAL A 64 -5.86 -16.69 -8.97
N VAL A 65 -6.37 -16.03 -7.95
CA VAL A 65 -6.93 -14.67 -8.03
C VAL A 65 -5.98 -13.71 -7.32
N GLU A 66 -5.55 -12.66 -8.01
CA GLU A 66 -4.78 -11.60 -7.38
C GLU A 66 -5.72 -10.70 -6.58
N LEU A 67 -5.44 -10.54 -5.29
CA LEU A 67 -6.25 -9.70 -4.40
C LEU A 67 -5.69 -8.28 -4.30
N THR A 68 -4.43 -8.08 -4.64
CA THR A 68 -3.75 -6.78 -4.57
C THR A 68 -3.05 -6.48 -5.89
N SER A 69 -2.79 -5.21 -6.13
CA SER A 69 -1.99 -4.73 -7.26
C SER A 69 -0.78 -3.99 -6.71
N ASP A 70 0.40 -4.34 -7.18
CA ASP A 70 1.65 -3.78 -6.70
C ASP A 70 1.70 -2.27 -6.93
N HIS A 71 2.19 -1.53 -5.92
CA HIS A 71 2.45 -0.10 -6.05
C HIS A 71 3.86 0.12 -6.60
N LYS A 72 3.96 0.09 -7.91
CA LYS A 72 5.20 0.39 -8.63
C LYS A 72 5.16 1.82 -9.14
N PRO A 73 6.29 2.55 -9.11
CA PRO A 73 6.32 3.93 -9.58
C PRO A 73 5.87 4.11 -11.03
N GLY A 74 6.12 3.11 -11.87
CA GLY A 74 5.69 3.11 -13.28
C GLY A 74 4.23 2.76 -13.52
N ARG A 75 3.48 2.34 -12.48
CA ARG A 75 2.04 2.14 -12.60
C ARG A 75 1.40 3.48 -12.91
N GLU A 76 0.59 3.54 -13.96
CA GLU A 76 0.12 4.79 -14.56
C GLU A 76 -0.51 5.76 -13.56
N ASP A 77 -1.41 5.27 -12.70
CA ASP A 77 -2.08 6.09 -11.67
C ASP A 77 -1.10 6.56 -10.59
N GLU A 78 -0.14 5.72 -10.19
CA GLU A 78 0.87 6.10 -9.21
C GLU A 78 1.83 7.14 -9.75
N GLN A 79 2.28 6.97 -11.00
CA GLN A 79 3.14 7.95 -11.66
C GLN A 79 2.44 9.30 -11.79
N ALA A 80 1.17 9.29 -12.21
CA ALA A 80 0.38 10.52 -12.33
C ALA A 80 0.22 11.23 -10.98
N ARG A 81 0.00 10.48 -9.90
CA ARG A 81 -0.11 11.03 -8.55
C ARG A 81 1.20 11.71 -8.11
N ILE A 82 2.33 11.04 -8.34
CA ILE A 82 3.66 11.55 -7.97
C ILE A 82 3.96 12.82 -8.77
N GLU A 83 3.71 12.82 -10.06
CA GLU A 83 3.95 13.98 -10.93
C GLU A 83 3.05 15.16 -10.54
N ALA A 84 1.80 14.89 -10.17
CA ALA A 84 0.87 15.93 -9.70
C ALA A 84 1.35 16.61 -8.42
N LEU A 85 2.16 15.94 -7.62
CA LEU A 85 2.78 16.49 -6.40
C LEU A 85 4.11 17.21 -6.68
N GLY A 86 4.53 17.28 -7.92
CA GLY A 86 5.79 17.92 -8.32
C GLY A 86 7.00 16.98 -8.33
N GLY A 87 6.78 15.69 -8.15
CA GLY A 87 7.83 14.68 -8.23
C GLY A 87 8.01 14.13 -9.63
N PHE A 88 8.88 13.15 -9.77
CA PHE A 88 9.12 12.46 -11.03
C PHE A 88 9.44 10.99 -10.80
N VAL A 89 9.31 10.20 -11.85
CA VAL A 89 9.66 8.78 -11.89
C VAL A 89 10.70 8.59 -12.98
N LEU A 90 11.83 8.00 -12.62
CA LEU A 90 12.89 7.67 -13.60
C LEU A 90 12.87 6.17 -13.88
N GLU A 91 12.89 5.85 -15.19
CA GLU A 91 13.12 4.49 -15.66
C GLU A 91 14.63 4.26 -15.72
N LEU A 92 15.15 3.53 -14.74
CA LEU A 92 16.55 3.12 -14.67
C LEU A 92 16.63 1.62 -14.97
N ASP A 93 17.15 0.80 -14.04
CA ASP A 93 16.99 -0.66 -14.08
C ASP A 93 15.52 -1.05 -13.94
N VAL A 94 14.80 -0.36 -13.05
CA VAL A 94 13.35 -0.35 -12.87
C VAL A 94 12.91 1.09 -12.67
N ALA A 95 11.60 1.35 -12.72
CA ALA A 95 11.04 2.67 -12.40
C ALA A 95 11.29 3.01 -10.93
N ARG A 96 11.77 4.22 -10.65
CA ARG A 96 12.08 4.68 -9.29
C ARG A 96 11.53 6.08 -9.04
N VAL A 97 10.92 6.26 -7.85
CA VAL A 97 10.46 7.56 -7.37
C VAL A 97 11.67 8.45 -7.13
N MET A 98 11.70 9.61 -7.74
CA MET A 98 12.80 10.58 -7.67
C MET A 98 14.17 9.94 -8.02
N GLY A 99 14.16 8.88 -8.80
CA GLY A 99 15.36 8.15 -9.17
C GLY A 99 15.93 7.24 -8.07
N HIS A 100 15.23 7.05 -6.95
CA HIS A 100 15.74 6.33 -5.78
C HIS A 100 14.95 5.07 -5.44
N LEU A 101 13.65 5.20 -5.15
CA LEU A 101 12.87 4.13 -4.56
C LEU A 101 12.01 3.39 -5.59
N ALA A 102 12.11 2.07 -5.61
CA ALA A 102 11.41 1.22 -6.59
C ALA A 102 9.97 0.88 -6.22
N VAL A 103 9.41 1.48 -5.17
CA VAL A 103 8.00 1.36 -4.80
C VAL A 103 7.38 2.74 -4.66
N SER A 104 6.07 2.84 -4.94
CA SER A 104 5.35 4.11 -4.87
C SER A 104 4.56 4.29 -3.58
N ARG A 105 4.41 3.23 -2.79
CA ARG A 105 3.81 3.30 -1.44
C ARG A 105 4.57 2.41 -0.48
N ALA A 106 4.67 2.89 0.77
CA ALA A 106 5.34 2.18 1.85
C ALA A 106 5.05 2.88 3.18
N LEU A 107 5.28 2.15 4.28
CA LEU A 107 5.38 2.75 5.60
C LEU A 107 6.82 3.25 5.77
N GLY A 108 7.02 4.37 6.47
CA GLY A 108 8.35 4.96 6.61
C GLY A 108 8.82 5.67 5.34
N ASP A 109 10.07 5.48 4.99
CA ASP A 109 10.72 6.18 3.86
C ASP A 109 10.58 7.69 3.97
N ALA A 110 11.02 8.23 5.12
CA ALA A 110 10.78 9.62 5.54
C ALA A 110 11.22 10.65 4.50
N ASP A 111 12.36 10.43 3.85
CA ASP A 111 12.91 11.38 2.88
C ASP A 111 12.04 11.52 1.61
N LEU A 112 11.24 10.52 1.31
CA LEU A 112 10.37 10.50 0.13
C LEU A 112 8.88 10.47 0.50
N LYS A 113 8.53 10.69 1.77
CA LYS A 113 7.15 10.53 2.27
C LYS A 113 6.14 11.39 1.52
N ARG A 114 6.54 12.53 1.01
CA ARG A 114 5.65 13.38 0.20
C ARG A 114 5.06 12.62 -0.99
N PHE A 115 5.84 11.69 -1.56
CA PHE A 115 5.48 10.95 -2.77
C PHE A 115 5.14 9.49 -2.47
N VAL A 116 5.81 8.89 -1.48
CA VAL A 116 5.69 7.47 -1.12
C VAL A 116 4.78 7.37 0.11
N ILE A 117 3.48 7.27 -0.15
CA ILE A 117 2.46 7.33 0.90
C ILE A 117 2.15 5.96 1.49
N ALA A 118 1.65 5.95 2.72
CA ALA A 118 1.24 4.74 3.42
C ALA A 118 -0.25 4.42 3.27
N ASP A 119 -1.00 5.23 2.53
CA ASP A 119 -2.43 5.03 2.30
C ASP A 119 -2.63 3.73 1.51
N PRO A 120 -3.29 2.72 2.09
CA PRO A 120 -3.44 1.44 1.41
C PRO A 120 -4.51 1.46 0.34
N GLU A 121 -4.33 0.60 -0.66
CA GLU A 121 -5.38 0.24 -1.60
C GLU A 121 -6.05 -1.02 -1.07
N THR A 122 -7.37 -1.04 -0.99
CA THR A 122 -8.13 -2.13 -0.37
C THR A 122 -9.12 -2.73 -1.34
N THR A 123 -9.17 -4.06 -1.37
CA THR A 123 -10.09 -4.86 -2.18
C THR A 123 -10.86 -5.79 -1.26
N ALA A 124 -12.17 -5.90 -1.47
CA ALA A 124 -13.04 -6.75 -0.66
C ALA A 124 -13.69 -7.87 -1.47
#